data_45bddf1b576cbcd07ab7c3aaee7d52b3
#
_entry.id   45bddf1b576cbcd07ab7c3aaee7d52b3
#
_cell.length_a   1.000
_cell.length_b   1.000
_cell.length_c   1.000
_cell.angle_alpha   90.00
_cell.angle_beta   90.00
_cell.angle_gamma   90.00
#
_symmetry.space_group_name_H-M   'P 1'
#
loop_
_entity.id
_entity.type
_entity.pdbx_description
1 polymer ?
#
loop_
_entity_poly.entity_id
_entity_poly.type
_entity_poly.pdbx_seq_one_letter_code
_entity_poly.pdbx_strand_id
1 'polypeptide(L)' 'MLYELGRLAPGSFDVFLDGVVVASLVRSGPHHGATWSAELLLDLDQKDRPPPFRRLEHQFATFEEACDWLGNPEIASEP' A
#
# COMPACT_ATOMS: atom_id res chain seq x y z
N MET A 1 -14.57 -1.79 0.32
CA MET A 1 -13.67 -2.05 -0.80
C MET A 1 -12.61 -3.04 -0.39
N LEU A 2 -12.28 -3.95 -1.28
CA LEU A 2 -11.27 -4.97 -0.99
C LEU A 2 -10.00 -4.66 -1.77
N TYR A 3 -8.92 -4.50 -1.03
CA TYR A 3 -7.59 -4.37 -1.62
C TYR A 3 -6.91 -5.72 -1.68
N GLU A 4 -5.98 -5.86 -2.60
CA GLU A 4 -5.09 -7.01 -2.68
C GLU A 4 -3.67 -6.49 -2.84
N LEU A 5 -2.71 -7.24 -2.32
CA LEU A 5 -1.30 -6.90 -2.46
C LEU A 5 -0.61 -7.90 -3.35
N GLY A 6 0.19 -7.42 -4.29
CA GLY A 6 1.04 -8.26 -5.10
C GLY A 6 2.49 -7.96 -4.80
N ARG A 7 3.23 -8.95 -4.32
CA ARG A 7 4.63 -8.76 -3.96
C ARG A 7 5.49 -8.66 -5.21
N LEU A 8 6.24 -7.58 -5.32
CA LEU A 8 7.18 -7.38 -6.43
C LEU A 8 8.57 -7.81 -6.03
N ALA A 9 8.98 -7.51 -4.81
CA ALA A 9 10.31 -7.78 -4.30
C ALA A 9 10.23 -7.66 -2.78
N PRO A 10 11.26 -8.11 -2.03
CA PRO A 10 11.26 -7.87 -0.59
C PRO A 10 11.09 -6.38 -0.30
N GLY A 11 10.06 -6.06 0.50
CA GLY A 11 9.78 -4.67 0.86
C GLY A 11 9.08 -3.85 -0.20
N SER A 12 8.51 -4.49 -1.23
CA SER A 12 7.84 -3.75 -2.30
C SER A 12 6.60 -4.51 -2.78
N PHE A 13 5.45 -3.85 -2.75
CA PHE A 13 4.17 -4.44 -3.13
C PHE A 13 3.40 -3.48 -4.03
N ASP A 14 2.70 -4.04 -5.01
CA ASP A 14 1.64 -3.31 -5.70
C ASP A 14 0.36 -3.44 -4.89
N VAL A 15 -0.41 -2.37 -4.83
CA VAL A 15 -1.72 -2.37 -4.16
C VAL A 15 -2.79 -2.33 -5.25
N PHE A 16 -3.60 -3.40 -5.29
CA PHE A 16 -4.66 -3.55 -6.28
C PHE A 16 -6.01 -3.24 -5.67
N LEU A 17 -6.84 -2.57 -6.45
CA LEU A 17 -8.25 -2.37 -6.11
C LEU A 17 -9.06 -2.78 -7.34
N ASP A 18 -9.92 -3.81 -7.17
CA ASP A 18 -10.72 -4.36 -8.25
C ASP A 18 -9.87 -4.75 -9.46
N GLY A 19 -8.70 -5.35 -9.19
CA GLY A 19 -7.83 -5.85 -10.22
C GLY A 19 -6.93 -4.80 -10.88
N VAL A 20 -6.99 -3.56 -10.42
CA VAL A 20 -6.20 -2.46 -10.99
C VAL A 20 -5.20 -1.98 -9.95
N VAL A 21 -3.95 -1.79 -10.37
CA VAL A 21 -2.92 -1.24 -9.47
C VAL A 21 -3.23 0.23 -9.24
N VAL A 22 -3.49 0.60 -7.99
CA VAL A 22 -3.83 1.98 -7.63
C VAL A 22 -2.77 2.64 -6.77
N ALA A 23 -1.91 1.85 -6.13
CA ALA A 23 -0.92 2.38 -5.21
C ALA A 23 0.26 1.44 -5.10
N SER A 24 1.31 1.89 -4.44
CA SER A 24 2.44 1.05 -4.07
C SER A 24 2.61 1.09 -2.56
N LEU A 25 3.11 0.00 -2.00
CA LEU A 25 3.43 -0.11 -0.57
C LEU A 25 4.89 -0.54 -0.50
N VAL A 26 5.75 0.35 -0.03
CA VAL A 26 7.19 0.16 -0.10
C VAL A 26 7.83 0.44 1.25
N ARG A 27 8.75 -0.42 1.62
CA ARG A 27 9.59 -0.20 2.79
C ARG A 27 10.81 0.62 2.38
N SER A 28 11.12 1.66 3.14
CA SER A 28 12.30 2.48 2.92
C SER A 28 13.01 2.74 4.23
N GLY A 29 14.29 3.05 4.15
CA GLY A 29 15.11 3.34 5.31
C GLY A 29 15.96 2.14 5.73
N PRO A 30 16.80 2.31 6.75
CA PRO A 30 17.67 1.24 7.24
C PRO A 30 16.88 0.15 7.94
N HIS A 31 17.51 -1.00 8.17
CA HIS A 31 16.90 -2.13 8.88
C HIS A 31 16.22 -1.71 10.17
N HIS A 32 16.86 -0.83 10.92
CA HIS A 32 16.29 -0.28 12.15
C HIS A 32 15.65 1.04 11.81
N GLY A 33 14.34 1.14 12.03
CA GLY A 33 13.62 2.36 11.74
C GLY A 33 13.12 2.45 10.31
N ALA A 34 13.00 1.31 9.63
CA ALA A 34 12.38 1.29 8.32
C ALA A 34 10.94 1.79 8.41
N THR A 35 10.51 2.51 7.40
CA THR A 35 9.16 3.06 7.31
C THR A 35 8.48 2.45 6.09
N TRP A 36 7.21 2.08 6.25
CA TRP A 36 6.39 1.61 5.14
C TRP A 36 5.56 2.78 4.63
N SER A 37 5.58 2.99 3.32
CA SER A 37 4.84 4.07 2.68
C SER A 37 3.84 3.50 1.69
N ALA A 38 2.57 3.90 1.82
CA ALA A 38 1.53 3.60 0.84
C ALA A 38 1.32 4.86 0.03
N GLU A 39 1.59 4.79 -1.27
CA GLU A 39 1.55 5.95 -2.15
C GLU A 39 0.64 5.68 -3.33
N LEU A 40 -0.34 6.57 -3.55
CA LEU A 40 -1.20 6.49 -4.73
C LEU A 40 -0.39 6.77 -5.99
N LEU A 41 -0.65 6.02 -7.04
CA LEU A 41 0.05 6.18 -8.31
C LEU A 41 -0.44 7.37 -9.12
N LEU A 42 -1.67 7.83 -8.85
CA LEU A 42 -2.25 8.96 -9.55
C LEU A 42 -2.46 10.11 -8.58
N ASP A 43 -2.25 11.32 -9.08
CA ASP A 43 -2.49 12.54 -8.30
C ASP A 43 -3.98 12.85 -8.32
N LEU A 44 -4.72 12.15 -7.47
CA LEU A 44 -6.18 12.27 -7.42
C LEU A 44 -6.61 13.35 -6.43
N ASP A 45 -7.70 14.05 -6.79
CA ASP A 45 -8.35 14.95 -5.85
C ASP A 45 -8.90 14.15 -4.68
N GLN A 46 -9.07 14.82 -3.54
CA GLN A 46 -9.51 14.16 -2.32
C GLN A 46 -10.79 13.35 -2.52
N LYS A 47 -11.73 13.87 -3.29
CA LYS A 47 -13.02 13.21 -3.54
C LYS A 47 -12.88 11.93 -4.37
N ASP A 48 -11.80 11.80 -5.13
CA ASP A 48 -11.59 10.68 -6.05
C ASP A 48 -10.65 9.62 -5.47
N ARG A 49 -10.06 9.88 -4.30
CA ARG A 49 -9.16 8.92 -3.68
C ARG A 49 -9.94 7.76 -3.08
N PRO A 50 -9.53 6.53 -3.35
CA PRO A 50 -10.21 5.39 -2.72
C PRO A 50 -9.95 5.37 -1.22
N PRO A 51 -10.95 5.04 -0.39
CA PRO A 51 -10.71 4.93 1.05
C PRO A 51 -9.75 3.78 1.31
N PRO A 52 -8.89 3.84 2.32
CA PRO A 52 -8.81 4.88 3.33
C PRO A 52 -7.85 6.02 2.97
N PHE A 53 -7.43 6.15 1.73
CA PHE A 53 -6.48 7.17 1.33
C PHE A 53 -7.06 8.57 1.53
N ARG A 54 -6.46 9.34 2.42
CA ARG A 54 -6.83 10.74 2.67
C ARG A 54 -5.84 11.71 2.04
N ARG A 55 -4.64 11.20 1.74
CA ARG A 55 -3.55 11.95 1.11
C ARG A 55 -2.96 11.05 0.05
N LEU A 56 -2.05 11.60 -0.72
CA LEU A 56 -1.37 10.81 -1.76
C LEU A 56 -0.40 9.81 -1.18
N GLU A 57 0.13 10.07 0.03
CA GLU A 57 1.05 9.17 0.70
C GLU A 57 0.73 9.07 2.18
N HIS A 58 0.79 7.85 2.71
CA HIS A 58 0.66 7.57 4.14
C HIS A 58 1.82 6.71 4.59
N GLN A 59 2.29 6.93 5.82
CA GLN A 59 3.44 6.21 6.35
C GLN A 59 3.06 5.42 7.59
N PHE A 60 3.71 4.27 7.76
CA PHE A 60 3.44 3.33 8.85
C PHE A 60 4.76 2.82 9.39
N ALA A 61 4.76 2.50 10.69
CA ALA A 61 5.95 1.96 11.34
C ALA A 61 6.19 0.50 10.96
N THR A 62 5.11 -0.25 10.66
CA THR A 62 5.22 -1.67 10.33
C THR A 62 4.33 -2.01 9.14
N PHE A 63 4.66 -3.14 8.51
CA PHE A 63 3.84 -3.68 7.44
C PHE A 63 2.43 -4.03 7.94
N GLU A 64 2.35 -4.57 9.15
CA GLU A 64 1.07 -4.94 9.74
C GLU A 64 0.15 -3.73 9.91
N GLU A 65 0.70 -2.60 10.32
CA GLU A 65 -0.10 -1.38 10.45
C GLU A 65 -0.66 -0.95 9.10
N ALA A 66 0.15 -1.04 8.06
CA ALA A 66 -0.30 -0.69 6.71
C ALA A 66 -1.40 -1.63 6.25
N CYS A 67 -1.24 -2.93 6.51
CA CYS A 67 -2.25 -3.92 6.14
C CYS A 67 -3.57 -3.68 6.89
N ASP A 68 -3.49 -3.41 8.19
CA ASP A 68 -4.69 -3.10 8.98
C ASP A 68 -5.41 -1.88 8.41
N TRP A 69 -4.65 -0.86 8.05
CA TRP A 69 -5.21 0.36 7.48
C TRP A 69 -5.92 0.09 6.14
N LEU A 70 -5.40 -0.85 5.35
CA LEU A 70 -6.00 -1.23 4.07
C LEU A 70 -7.14 -2.24 4.23
N GLY A 71 -7.45 -2.68 5.45
CA GLY A 71 -8.53 -3.65 5.69
C GLY A 71 -8.07 -5.09 5.58
N ASN A 72 -6.82 -5.36 5.91
CA ASN A 72 -6.25 -6.73 5.90
C ASN A 72 -6.35 -7.39 4.52
N PRO A 73 -5.74 -6.82 3.50
CA PRO A 73 -5.82 -7.38 2.15
C PRO A 73 -5.12 -8.72 2.05
N GLU A 74 -5.56 -9.55 1.12
CA GLU A 74 -4.84 -10.76 0.79
C GLU A 74 -3.55 -10.40 0.07
N ILE A 75 -2.52 -11.21 0.31
CA ILE A 75 -1.22 -11.03 -0.35
C ILE A 75 -1.08 -12.14 -1.36
N ALA A 76 -1.06 -11.77 -2.64
CA ALA A 76 -0.85 -12.72 -3.71
C ALA A 76 0.63 -13.10 -3.73
N SER A 77 0.90 -14.39 -3.66
CA SER A 77 2.25 -14.91 -3.78
C SER A 77 2.60 -15.03 -5.25
N GLU A 78 3.80 -14.65 -5.59
CA GLU A 78 4.30 -14.89 -6.93
C GLU A 78 4.47 -16.38 -7.16
N PRO A 79 4.02 -16.89 -8.30
CA PRO A 79 4.23 -18.28 -8.65
C PRO A 79 5.69 -18.61 -8.89
#